data_205f54f5bad0743b3d0cbae5816b0173
#
_entry.id   205f54f5bad0743b3d0cbae5816b0173
#
_cell.length_a   1.000
_cell.length_b   1.000
_cell.length_c   1.000
_cell.angle_alpha   90.00
_cell.angle_beta   90.00
_cell.angle_gamma   90.00
#
_symmetry.space_group_name_H-M   'P 1'
#
loop_
_entity.id
_entity.type
_entity.pdbx_description
1 polymer ?
#
loop_
_entity_poly.entity_id
_entity_poly.type
_entity_poly.pdbx_seq_one_letter_code
_entity_poly.pdbx_strand_id
1 'polypeptide(L)'
;HGHSKKRTRDDFRLTMPKKMRRKANRNAFLAKLVDNEVRVIDKIEFAAPKTKDFQAFLGAVKVDNTALVAVTAATAGENTRASARNLESISTCRADQLNAFDLLNHRYLVIAKSDLEAWLKGPSSQTGKEAKINPLGRKAEEAK
;
A
#
# COMPACT_ATOMS: atom_id res chain seq x y z
N HIS A 1 31.04 27.77 -39.49
CA HIS A 1 30.78 27.20 -38.17
C HIS A 1 29.29 26.86 -38.08
N GLY A 2 28.96 25.55 -38.11
CA GLY A 2 27.59 25.10 -37.96
C GLY A 2 27.10 25.24 -36.51
N HIS A 3 25.86 25.67 -36.34
CA HIS A 3 25.23 25.61 -35.01
C HIS A 3 24.86 24.15 -34.70
N SER A 4 25.39 23.59 -33.59
CA SER A 4 24.95 22.30 -33.12
C SER A 4 23.47 22.42 -32.76
N LYS A 5 22.66 21.47 -33.22
CA LYS A 5 21.24 21.41 -32.84
C LYS A 5 21.14 21.21 -31.34
N LYS A 6 20.72 22.25 -30.64
CA LYS A 6 20.44 22.16 -29.18
C LYS A 6 19.21 21.31 -28.98
N ARG A 7 19.24 20.43 -27.97
CA ARG A 7 18.03 19.73 -27.55
C ARG A 7 16.99 20.76 -27.12
N THR A 8 15.82 20.72 -27.71
CA THR A 8 14.71 21.65 -27.40
C THR A 8 13.96 21.22 -26.14
N ARG A 9 14.15 19.96 -25.72
CA ARG A 9 13.48 19.39 -24.55
C ARG A 9 14.43 18.44 -23.82
N ASP A 10 14.86 18.82 -22.63
CA ASP A 10 15.69 18.01 -21.74
C ASP A 10 14.85 17.30 -20.65
N ASP A 11 13.53 17.45 -20.69
CA ASP A 11 12.64 16.84 -19.71
C ASP A 11 12.07 15.52 -20.23
N PHE A 12 12.66 14.41 -19.76
CA PHE A 12 12.22 13.04 -20.04
C PHE A 12 11.32 12.47 -18.93
N ARG A 13 10.73 13.33 -18.11
CA ARG A 13 9.87 12.90 -17.01
C ARG A 13 8.52 12.42 -17.55
N LEU A 14 8.24 11.15 -17.33
CA LEU A 14 6.95 10.54 -17.60
C LEU A 14 6.17 10.36 -16.30
N THR A 15 4.91 10.78 -16.29
CA THR A 15 4.02 10.61 -15.15
C THR A 15 3.13 9.41 -15.35
N MET A 16 3.15 8.47 -14.40
CA MET A 16 2.27 7.29 -14.43
C MET A 16 0.81 7.69 -14.20
N PRO A 17 -0.12 7.30 -15.07
CA PRO A 17 -1.55 7.56 -14.88
C PRO A 17 -2.09 6.97 -13.57
N LYS A 18 -2.98 7.70 -12.89
CA LYS A 18 -3.57 7.26 -11.61
C LYS A 18 -4.22 5.87 -11.68
N LYS A 19 -4.87 5.54 -12.81
CA LYS A 19 -5.49 4.22 -13.03
C LYS A 19 -4.47 3.09 -13.04
N MET A 20 -3.31 3.29 -13.66
CA MET A 20 -2.24 2.28 -13.71
C MET A 20 -1.65 2.05 -12.33
N ARG A 21 -1.36 3.12 -11.57
CA ARG A 21 -0.87 3.02 -10.20
C ARG A 21 -1.83 2.26 -9.29
N ARG A 22 -3.14 2.55 -9.35
CA ARG A 22 -4.17 1.84 -8.58
C ARG A 22 -4.25 0.36 -8.95
N LYS A 23 -4.15 0.03 -10.23
CA LYS A 23 -4.11 -1.35 -10.71
C LYS A 23 -2.88 -2.09 -10.17
N ALA A 24 -1.71 -1.46 -10.20
CA ALA A 24 -0.48 -2.02 -9.65
C ALA A 24 -0.62 -2.31 -8.14
N ASN A 25 -1.15 -1.36 -7.37
CA ASN A 25 -1.36 -1.54 -5.93
C ASN A 25 -2.31 -2.72 -5.63
N ARG A 26 -3.42 -2.83 -6.37
CA ARG A 26 -4.37 -3.95 -6.21
C ARG A 26 -3.76 -5.29 -6.58
N ASN A 27 -2.98 -5.33 -7.68
CA ASN A 27 -2.33 -6.57 -8.11
C ASN A 27 -1.27 -7.02 -7.11
N ALA A 28 -0.46 -6.10 -6.58
CA ALA A 28 0.53 -6.41 -5.55
C ALA A 28 -0.14 -6.94 -4.26
N PHE A 29 -1.23 -6.33 -3.84
CA PHE A 29 -2.00 -6.81 -2.69
C PHE A 29 -2.65 -8.17 -2.96
N LEU A 30 -3.22 -8.40 -4.15
CA LEU A 30 -3.78 -9.68 -4.53
C LEU A 30 -2.74 -10.80 -4.53
N ALA A 31 -1.54 -10.55 -5.05
CA ALA A 31 -0.44 -11.51 -5.00
C ALA A 31 -0.13 -11.92 -3.55
N LYS A 32 -0.02 -10.94 -2.65
CA LYS A 32 0.19 -11.18 -1.21
C LYS A 32 -0.93 -12.02 -0.58
N LEU A 33 -2.18 -11.84 -0.99
CA LEU A 33 -3.29 -12.66 -0.51
C LEU A 33 -3.21 -14.11 -1.00
N VAL A 34 -2.88 -14.31 -2.28
CA VAL A 34 -2.72 -15.64 -2.88
C VAL A 34 -1.62 -16.43 -2.18
N ASP A 35 -0.50 -15.76 -1.86
CA ASP A 35 0.64 -16.36 -1.19
C ASP A 35 0.46 -16.51 0.35
N ASN A 36 -0.71 -16.12 0.89
CA ASN A 36 -1.01 -16.12 2.32
C ASN A 36 0.00 -15.31 3.17
N GLU A 37 0.52 -14.23 2.62
CA GLU A 37 1.50 -13.35 3.26
C GLU A 37 0.85 -12.12 3.94
N VAL A 38 -0.48 -12.04 3.96
CA VAL A 38 -1.22 -10.96 4.63
C VAL A 38 -1.69 -11.42 6.00
N ARG A 39 -1.40 -10.62 7.02
CA ARG A 39 -1.87 -10.80 8.39
C ARG A 39 -2.82 -9.64 8.75
N VAL A 40 -4.10 -9.94 8.79
CA VAL A 40 -5.13 -8.96 9.17
C VAL A 40 -5.42 -9.11 10.65
N ILE A 41 -5.41 -8.01 11.38
CA ILE A 41 -5.57 -7.95 12.84
C ILE A 41 -6.66 -6.93 13.15
N ASP A 42 -7.35 -7.09 14.26
CA ASP A 42 -8.42 -6.18 14.64
C ASP A 42 -7.88 -4.78 14.94
N LYS A 43 -6.81 -4.70 15.76
CA LYS A 43 -6.14 -3.44 16.13
C LYS A 43 -4.66 -3.61 16.33
N ILE A 44 -3.89 -2.59 16.00
CA ILE A 44 -2.44 -2.50 16.22
C ILE A 44 -2.18 -1.26 17.08
N GLU A 45 -2.32 -1.40 18.39
CA GLU A 45 -2.13 -0.30 19.34
C GLU A 45 -1.22 -0.75 20.49
N PHE A 46 -0.23 0.07 20.81
CA PHE A 46 0.67 -0.15 21.93
C PHE A 46 0.55 1.04 22.91
N ALA A 47 0.33 0.74 24.18
CA ALA A 47 0.20 1.75 25.23
C ALA A 47 1.50 2.56 25.43
N ALA A 48 2.65 1.89 25.27
CA ALA A 48 3.97 2.50 25.38
C ALA A 48 4.89 1.99 24.25
N PRO A 49 5.86 2.79 23.78
CA PRO A 49 6.82 2.37 22.77
C PRO A 49 7.85 1.39 23.36
N LYS A 50 7.63 0.09 23.14
CA LYS A 50 8.53 -0.99 23.60
C LYS A 50 8.81 -1.96 22.45
N THR A 51 10.08 -2.15 22.10
CA THR A 51 10.51 -3.08 21.05
C THR A 51 10.26 -4.53 21.42
N LYS A 52 10.41 -4.90 22.71
CA LYS A 52 10.18 -6.25 23.21
C LYS A 52 8.73 -6.70 23.03
N ASP A 53 7.78 -5.83 23.36
CA ASP A 53 6.35 -6.12 23.22
C ASP A 53 5.97 -6.26 21.74
N PHE A 54 6.57 -5.42 20.89
CA PHE A 54 6.39 -5.47 19.44
C PHE A 54 6.98 -6.76 18.82
N GLN A 55 8.13 -7.21 19.31
CA GLN A 55 8.74 -8.46 18.89
C GLN A 55 7.90 -9.69 19.30
N ALA A 56 7.36 -9.68 20.50
CA ALA A 56 6.42 -10.72 20.97
C ALA A 56 5.14 -10.75 20.09
N PHE A 57 4.63 -9.60 19.73
CA PHE A 57 3.50 -9.45 18.80
C PHE A 57 3.80 -10.06 17.43
N LEU A 58 4.96 -9.77 16.83
CA LEU A 58 5.36 -10.36 15.54
C LEU A 58 5.47 -11.89 15.62
N GLY A 59 6.00 -12.42 16.70
CA GLY A 59 6.05 -13.86 16.96
C GLY A 59 4.66 -14.49 17.03
N ALA A 60 3.71 -13.84 17.71
CA ALA A 60 2.33 -14.30 17.81
C ALA A 60 1.61 -14.34 16.44
N VAL A 61 1.92 -13.38 15.57
CA VAL A 61 1.36 -13.29 14.20
C VAL A 61 2.11 -14.19 13.20
N LYS A 62 3.15 -14.89 13.64
CA LYS A 62 3.99 -15.79 12.82
C LYS A 62 4.64 -15.07 11.64
N VAL A 63 5.33 -14.00 11.92
CA VAL A 63 6.12 -13.24 10.97
C VAL A 63 7.60 -13.59 11.17
N ASP A 64 8.13 -14.43 10.30
CA ASP A 64 9.49 -14.99 10.43
C ASP A 64 10.53 -14.25 9.55
N ASN A 65 10.08 -13.31 8.72
CA ASN A 65 10.92 -12.64 7.73
C ASN A 65 10.58 -11.14 7.70
N THR A 66 10.99 -10.46 6.62
CA THR A 66 10.70 -9.04 6.42
C THR A 66 9.20 -8.77 6.43
N ALA A 67 8.78 -7.77 7.17
CA ALA A 67 7.38 -7.37 7.24
C ALA A 67 7.18 -5.87 7.09
N LEU A 68 6.11 -5.53 6.38
CA LEU A 68 5.57 -4.19 6.30
C LEU A 68 4.39 -4.07 7.26
N VAL A 69 4.48 -3.18 8.22
CA VAL A 69 3.39 -2.92 9.16
C VAL A 69 2.69 -1.63 8.75
N ALA A 70 1.46 -1.78 8.29
CA ALA A 70 0.61 -0.65 7.92
C ALA A 70 -0.06 -0.09 9.19
N VAL A 71 0.30 1.11 9.54
CA VAL A 71 -0.13 1.77 10.78
C VAL A 71 -1.13 2.87 10.46
N THR A 72 -2.16 2.99 11.25
CA THR A 72 -3.14 4.07 11.17
C THR A 72 -2.47 5.45 11.14
N ALA A 73 -3.03 6.36 10.37
CA ALA A 73 -2.49 7.73 10.25
C ALA A 73 -2.62 8.56 11.54
N ALA A 74 -3.43 8.12 12.49
CA ALA A 74 -3.68 8.79 13.77
C ALA A 74 -2.49 8.67 14.74
N THR A 75 -2.49 9.49 15.79
CA THR A 75 -1.52 9.49 16.89
C THR A 75 -1.34 8.14 17.58
N ALA A 76 -2.39 7.29 17.59
CA ALA A 76 -2.33 5.89 18.05
C ALA A 76 -1.24 5.05 17.34
N GLY A 77 -0.86 5.42 16.12
CA GLY A 77 0.19 4.76 15.36
C GLY A 77 1.62 5.17 15.75
N GLU A 78 1.83 6.21 16.53
CA GLU A 78 3.18 6.71 16.86
C GLU A 78 3.95 5.74 17.76
N ASN A 79 3.29 5.18 18.78
CA ASN A 79 3.89 4.19 19.65
C ASN A 79 4.28 2.91 18.89
N THR A 80 3.45 2.50 17.93
CA THR A 80 3.73 1.36 17.06
C THR A 80 4.96 1.60 16.20
N ARG A 81 5.08 2.79 15.58
CA ARG A 81 6.26 3.17 14.80
C ARG A 81 7.52 3.24 15.65
N ALA A 82 7.43 3.86 16.84
CA ALA A 82 8.55 3.97 17.75
C ALA A 82 9.04 2.58 18.23
N SER A 83 8.10 1.63 18.45
CA SER A 83 8.41 0.25 18.83
C SER A 83 9.06 -0.55 17.70
N ALA A 84 8.64 -0.32 16.45
CA ALA A 84 9.11 -1.05 15.27
C ALA A 84 10.44 -0.53 14.72
N ARG A 85 10.75 0.76 14.91
CA ARG A 85 11.87 1.47 14.26
C ARG A 85 13.23 0.80 14.45
N ASN A 86 13.45 0.14 15.58
CA ASN A 86 14.73 -0.49 15.90
C ASN A 86 14.89 -1.91 15.32
N LEU A 87 13.88 -2.44 14.63
CA LEU A 87 13.92 -3.78 14.04
C LEU A 87 14.28 -3.69 12.56
N GLU A 88 15.43 -4.23 12.16
CA GLU A 88 15.94 -4.12 10.78
C GLU A 88 15.05 -4.80 9.73
N SER A 89 14.39 -5.90 10.11
CA SER A 89 13.52 -6.66 9.20
C SER A 89 12.11 -6.06 9.04
N ILE A 90 11.79 -4.99 9.78
CA ILE A 90 10.45 -4.43 9.84
C ILE A 90 10.44 -3.00 9.32
N SER A 91 9.57 -2.74 8.37
CA SER A 91 9.27 -1.40 7.90
C SER A 91 7.86 -0.99 8.29
N THR A 92 7.68 0.27 8.58
CA THR A 92 6.35 0.82 8.89
C THR A 92 5.94 1.82 7.83
N CYS A 93 4.71 1.73 7.37
CA CYS A 93 4.12 2.71 6.48
C CYS A 93 2.77 3.18 7.02
N ARG A 94 2.28 4.29 6.52
CA ARG A 94 0.89 4.70 6.77
C ARG A 94 -0.03 3.85 5.92
N ALA A 95 -1.12 3.37 6.51
CA ALA A 95 -2.08 2.50 5.81
C ALA A 95 -2.70 3.17 4.57
N ASP A 96 -2.95 4.48 4.62
CA ASP A 96 -3.47 5.26 3.49
C ASP A 96 -2.47 5.42 2.33
N GLN A 97 -1.17 5.31 2.61
CA GLN A 97 -0.07 5.45 1.64
C GLN A 97 0.47 4.12 1.13
N LEU A 98 -0.13 3.01 1.54
CA LEU A 98 0.28 1.68 1.12
C LEU A 98 0.33 1.57 -0.41
N ASN A 99 1.47 1.16 -0.96
CA ASN A 99 1.75 1.12 -2.38
C ASN A 99 2.38 -0.21 -2.82
N ALA A 100 2.40 -0.45 -4.12
CA ALA A 100 2.91 -1.69 -4.70
C ALA A 100 4.41 -1.92 -4.42
N PHE A 101 5.21 -0.86 -4.37
CA PHE A 101 6.64 -0.96 -4.11
C PHE A 101 6.91 -1.51 -2.70
N ASP A 102 6.28 -0.91 -1.69
CA ASP A 102 6.44 -1.35 -0.30
C ASP A 102 5.91 -2.77 -0.10
N LEU A 103 4.76 -3.10 -0.72
CA LEU A 103 4.19 -4.44 -0.67
C LEU A 103 5.11 -5.52 -1.24
N LEU A 104 5.78 -5.24 -2.36
CA LEU A 104 6.65 -6.21 -3.03
C LEU A 104 8.02 -6.34 -2.37
N ASN A 105 8.50 -5.30 -1.70
CA ASN A 105 9.79 -5.32 -0.99
C ASN A 105 9.78 -6.15 0.29
N HIS A 106 8.62 -6.37 0.89
CA HIS A 106 8.49 -7.11 2.14
C HIS A 106 7.70 -8.39 1.91
N ARG A 107 8.09 -9.45 2.62
CA ARG A 107 7.39 -10.72 2.51
C ARG A 107 6.00 -10.65 3.15
N TYR A 108 5.88 -10.17 4.37
CA TYR A 108 4.61 -10.12 5.08
C TYR A 108 4.03 -8.71 5.12
N LEU A 109 2.71 -8.62 5.01
CA LEU A 109 1.96 -7.41 5.29
C LEU A 109 1.14 -7.61 6.57
N VAL A 110 1.30 -6.74 7.54
CA VAL A 110 0.50 -6.69 8.76
C VAL A 110 -0.34 -5.42 8.74
N ILE A 111 -1.66 -5.56 8.81
CA ILE A 111 -2.59 -4.44 8.69
C ILE A 111 -3.81 -4.63 9.60
N ALA A 112 -4.33 -3.54 10.15
CA ALA A 112 -5.58 -3.55 10.89
C ALA A 112 -6.77 -3.66 9.92
N LYS A 113 -7.83 -4.34 10.34
CA LYS A 113 -9.04 -4.55 9.53
C LYS A 113 -9.68 -3.24 9.08
N SER A 114 -9.82 -2.29 9.99
CA SER A 114 -10.36 -0.96 9.70
C SER A 114 -9.55 -0.21 8.64
N ASP A 115 -8.22 -0.30 8.74
CA ASP A 115 -7.31 0.39 7.83
C ASP A 115 -7.30 -0.26 6.44
N LEU A 116 -7.43 -1.60 6.39
CA LEU A 116 -7.58 -2.32 5.15
C LEU A 116 -8.85 -1.92 4.41
N GLU A 117 -9.99 -1.87 5.09
CA GLU A 117 -11.26 -1.43 4.51
C GLU A 117 -11.20 0.02 4.01
N ALA A 118 -10.59 0.90 4.79
CA ALA A 118 -10.36 2.29 4.39
C ALA A 118 -9.46 2.40 3.16
N TRP A 119 -8.38 1.61 3.10
CA TRP A 119 -7.48 1.58 1.95
C TRP A 119 -8.15 1.05 0.68
N LEU A 120 -8.96 0.00 0.78
CA LEU A 120 -9.71 -0.55 -0.36
C LEU A 120 -10.68 0.47 -0.97
N LYS A 121 -11.31 1.29 -0.17
CA LYS A 121 -12.20 2.38 -0.62
C LYS A 121 -11.44 3.65 -1.00
N GLY A 122 -10.22 3.78 -0.52
CA GLY A 122 -9.39 4.98 -0.62
C GLY A 122 -8.80 5.26 -2.01
N PRO A 123 -8.14 6.40 -2.18
CA PRO A 123 -7.60 6.87 -3.47
C PRO A 123 -6.47 5.97 -4.01
N SER A 124 -5.81 5.20 -3.18
CA SER A 124 -4.68 4.34 -3.55
C SER A 124 -5.11 3.04 -4.23
N SER A 125 -6.28 2.52 -3.92
CA SER A 125 -6.84 1.26 -4.44
C SER A 125 -8.11 1.49 -5.29
N GLN A 126 -9.14 2.11 -4.73
CA GLN A 126 -10.45 2.34 -5.36
C GLN A 126 -11.09 1.06 -5.97
N THR A 127 -11.22 0.01 -5.19
CA THR A 127 -11.81 -1.26 -5.65
C THR A 127 -13.31 -1.17 -5.92
N GLY A 128 -14.03 -0.23 -5.31
CA GLY A 128 -15.50 -0.12 -5.41
C GLY A 128 -16.03 0.67 -6.62
N LYS A 129 -15.19 1.09 -7.56
CA LYS A 129 -15.69 1.74 -8.78
C LYS A 129 -15.99 0.71 -9.84
N GLU A 130 -17.26 0.59 -10.20
CA GLU A 130 -17.66 -0.11 -11.41
C GLU A 130 -16.88 0.39 -12.61
N ALA A 131 -16.31 -0.52 -13.37
CA ALA A 131 -15.67 -0.18 -14.64
C ALA A 131 -16.76 0.40 -15.54
N LYS A 132 -16.59 1.63 -16.00
CA LYS A 132 -17.43 2.12 -17.11
C LYS A 132 -17.07 1.28 -18.33
N ILE A 133 -17.84 0.24 -18.60
CA ILE A 133 -17.66 -0.70 -19.71
C ILE A 133 -18.14 -0.06 -21.03
N ASN A 134 -17.96 1.21 -21.20
CA ASN A 134 -18.26 1.83 -22.47
C ASN A 134 -17.02 2.58 -22.99
N PRO A 135 -16.07 1.85 -23.62
CA PRO A 135 -14.84 2.46 -24.13
C PRO A 135 -15.10 3.47 -25.27
N LEU A 136 -16.27 3.44 -25.89
CA LEU A 136 -16.65 4.32 -27.00
C LEU A 136 -17.59 5.46 -26.60
N GLY A 137 -17.90 5.62 -25.32
CA GLY A 137 -18.76 6.70 -24.83
C GLY A 137 -20.23 6.61 -25.29
N ARG A 138 -20.64 5.51 -25.93
CA ARG A 138 -22.03 5.29 -26.32
C ARG A 138 -22.84 5.01 -25.05
N LYS A 139 -23.89 5.80 -24.82
CA LYS A 139 -24.89 5.46 -23.80
C LYS A 139 -25.50 4.11 -24.21
N ALA A 140 -25.59 3.17 -23.29
CA ALA A 140 -26.41 1.99 -23.51
C ALA A 140 -27.81 2.50 -23.81
N GLU A 141 -28.34 2.24 -25.01
CA GLU A 141 -29.75 2.44 -25.31
C GLU A 141 -30.48 1.49 -24.38
N GLU A 142 -31.35 2.07 -23.53
CA GLU A 142 -32.27 1.29 -22.73
C GLU A 142 -33.09 0.45 -23.69
N ALA A 143 -32.89 -0.87 -23.66
CA ALA A 143 -33.73 -1.79 -24.39
C ALA A 143 -35.16 -1.64 -23.86
N LYS A 144 -36.05 -1.10 -24.71
CA LYS A 144 -37.47 -1.06 -24.47
C LYS A 144 -38.05 -2.47 -24.62
#